data_8ce3cc542a825b8df876acc5e6b89209
#
_entry.id   8ce3cc542a825b8df876acc5e6b89209
#
_cell.length_a   1.000
_cell.length_b   1.000
_cell.length_c   1.000
_cell.angle_alpha   90.00
_cell.angle_beta   90.00
_cell.angle_gamma   90.00
#
_symmetry.space_group_name_H-M   'P 1'
#
loop_
_entity.id
_entity.type
_entity.pdbx_description
1 polymer ?
#
loop_
_entity_poly.entity_id
_entity_poly.type
_entity_poly.pdbx_seq_one_letter_code
_entity_poly.pdbx_strand_id
1 'polypeptide(L)'
;MSAKKLKVVVTRKLPAPVELRLKELFDARLNNDDHPFTQEELVEAMQTADVLVPTVTDKLDGRIMARAGDQLRLIAQFGAGVDNIDVQSAVQRGITVTNTPGVLTDDTADVAMALILSVPRRLFEGAQIMNTGGFDGWTPTWMMGRRLAGKRLGIIGMGRIGQAVARRAKAFGLQIHYHNRKPVSPRIEELLEATYWDSLDQMLARMDIVSVNCPHTPATFHLMNARRIELM
;
A
#
# COMPACT_ATOMS: atom_id res chain seq x y z
N MET A 1 -2.13 44.40 -2.76
CA MET A 1 -1.62 43.48 -3.80
C MET A 1 -2.02 42.08 -3.40
N SER A 2 -2.86 41.40 -4.16
CA SER A 2 -3.17 39.98 -3.89
C SER A 2 -1.90 39.17 -4.10
N ALA A 3 -1.49 38.38 -3.10
CA ALA A 3 -0.35 37.49 -3.24
C ALA A 3 -0.62 36.55 -4.42
N LYS A 4 0.36 36.39 -5.31
CA LYS A 4 0.28 35.48 -6.46
C LYS A 4 0.02 34.07 -5.95
N LYS A 5 -1.08 33.43 -6.33
CA LYS A 5 -1.36 32.05 -5.96
C LYS A 5 -0.30 31.12 -6.53
N LEU A 6 0.11 30.12 -5.76
CA LEU A 6 1.02 29.06 -6.23
C LEU A 6 0.33 28.22 -7.30
N LYS A 7 1.09 27.89 -8.34
CA LYS A 7 0.64 26.97 -9.39
C LYS A 7 0.77 25.53 -8.90
N VAL A 8 -0.36 24.84 -8.81
CA VAL A 8 -0.44 23.43 -8.39
C VAL A 8 -0.92 22.59 -9.56
N VAL A 9 -0.19 21.55 -9.91
CA VAL A 9 -0.63 20.57 -10.92
C VAL A 9 -0.90 19.24 -10.24
N VAL A 10 -2.12 18.71 -10.48
CA VAL A 10 -2.60 17.42 -9.95
C VAL A 10 -2.63 16.41 -11.09
N THR A 11 -1.96 15.27 -10.92
CA THR A 11 -1.75 14.30 -12.02
C THR A 11 -2.90 13.32 -12.23
N ARG A 12 -3.74 13.14 -11.21
CA ARG A 12 -4.89 12.24 -11.25
C ARG A 12 -6.11 12.93 -10.64
N LYS A 13 -7.30 12.44 -10.94
CA LYS A 13 -8.52 12.93 -10.31
C LYS A 13 -8.52 12.59 -8.82
N LEU A 14 -8.74 13.59 -7.98
CA LEU A 14 -8.82 13.43 -6.53
C LEU A 14 -10.28 13.51 -6.04
N PRO A 15 -10.56 13.12 -4.79
CA PRO A 15 -11.88 13.31 -4.20
C PRO A 15 -12.35 14.77 -4.30
N ALA A 16 -13.61 14.98 -4.69
CA ALA A 16 -14.16 16.30 -4.98
C ALA A 16 -13.92 17.36 -3.88
N PRO A 17 -14.03 17.05 -2.57
CA PRO A 17 -13.72 18.03 -1.52
C PRO A 17 -12.26 18.52 -1.55
N VAL A 18 -11.31 17.63 -1.91
CA VAL A 18 -9.88 17.97 -2.01
C VAL A 18 -9.65 18.89 -3.20
N GLU A 19 -10.22 18.56 -4.37
CA GLU A 19 -10.11 19.39 -5.58
C GLU A 19 -10.73 20.76 -5.39
N LEU A 20 -11.89 20.83 -4.73
CA LEU A 20 -12.53 22.11 -4.40
C LEU A 20 -11.59 22.97 -3.54
N ARG A 21 -11.01 22.38 -2.51
CA ARG A 21 -10.09 23.09 -1.61
C ARG A 21 -8.82 23.56 -2.31
N LEU A 22 -8.30 22.76 -3.24
CA LEU A 22 -7.14 23.15 -4.05
C LEU A 22 -7.46 24.36 -4.93
N LYS A 23 -8.62 24.40 -5.59
CA LYS A 23 -9.06 25.55 -6.41
C LYS A 23 -9.28 26.84 -5.59
N GLU A 24 -9.78 26.71 -4.37
CA GLU A 24 -9.97 27.86 -3.48
C GLU A 24 -8.64 28.53 -3.10
N LEU A 25 -7.65 27.70 -2.75
CA LEU A 25 -6.41 28.16 -2.16
C LEU A 25 -5.31 28.48 -3.19
N PHE A 26 -5.29 27.78 -4.31
CA PHE A 26 -4.19 27.79 -5.27
C PHE A 26 -4.69 28.05 -6.70
N ASP A 27 -3.73 28.33 -7.60
CA ASP A 27 -3.95 28.24 -9.06
C ASP A 27 -3.77 26.78 -9.46
N ALA A 28 -4.84 25.98 -9.31
CA ALA A 28 -4.80 24.54 -9.42
C ALA A 28 -5.25 24.05 -10.81
N ARG A 29 -4.37 23.40 -11.56
CA ARG A 29 -4.67 22.60 -12.74
C ARG A 29 -4.99 21.17 -12.31
N LEU A 30 -6.26 20.79 -12.44
CA LEU A 30 -6.76 19.45 -12.11
C LEU A 30 -6.82 18.56 -13.34
N ASN A 31 -6.73 17.25 -13.12
CA ASN A 31 -6.94 16.24 -14.16
C ASN A 31 -8.40 15.77 -14.13
N ASN A 32 -9.25 16.45 -14.87
CA ASN A 32 -10.70 16.19 -14.83
C ASN A 32 -11.09 14.84 -15.44
N ASP A 33 -10.36 14.39 -16.46
CA ASP A 33 -10.63 13.17 -17.23
C ASP A 33 -9.99 11.94 -16.61
N ASP A 34 -9.18 12.12 -15.55
CA ASP A 34 -8.44 11.07 -14.85
C ASP A 34 -7.55 10.21 -15.76
N HIS A 35 -7.07 10.75 -16.88
CA HIS A 35 -6.11 10.02 -17.70
C HIS A 35 -4.74 9.96 -17.01
N PRO A 36 -4.06 8.83 -17.02
CA PRO A 36 -2.69 8.74 -16.50
C PRO A 36 -1.75 9.65 -17.31
N PHE A 37 -1.01 10.52 -16.63
CA PHE A 37 -0.02 11.34 -17.31
C PHE A 37 1.09 10.48 -17.92
N THR A 38 1.45 10.79 -19.14
CA THR A 38 2.67 10.29 -19.78
C THR A 38 3.90 10.88 -19.10
N GLN A 39 5.07 10.32 -19.38
CA GLN A 39 6.32 10.87 -18.84
C GLN A 39 6.57 12.31 -19.31
N GLU A 40 6.22 12.65 -20.56
CA GLU A 40 6.36 14.01 -21.09
C GLU A 40 5.39 14.99 -20.40
N GLU A 41 4.15 14.58 -20.14
CA GLU A 41 3.19 15.41 -19.40
C GLU A 41 3.61 15.62 -17.94
N LEU A 42 4.24 14.61 -17.30
CA LEU A 42 4.82 14.76 -15.96
C LEU A 42 5.97 15.79 -15.98
N VAL A 43 6.83 15.73 -16.99
CA VAL A 43 7.91 16.71 -17.15
C VAL A 43 7.36 18.11 -17.39
N GLU A 44 6.38 18.28 -18.28
CA GLU A 44 5.73 19.57 -18.53
C GLU A 44 5.09 20.13 -17.22
N ALA A 45 4.40 19.28 -16.48
CA ALA A 45 3.84 19.64 -15.19
C ALA A 45 4.91 20.14 -14.22
N MET A 46 6.03 19.43 -14.10
CA MET A 46 7.16 19.79 -13.24
C MET A 46 7.90 21.05 -13.70
N GLN A 47 7.85 21.38 -14.99
CA GLN A 47 8.45 22.58 -15.58
C GLN A 47 7.57 23.83 -15.42
N THR A 48 6.29 23.67 -15.11
CA THR A 48 5.33 24.79 -15.08
C THR A 48 4.73 25.04 -13.70
N ALA A 49 4.80 24.07 -12.80
CA ALA A 49 4.22 24.14 -11.46
C ALA A 49 5.21 24.57 -10.38
N ASP A 50 4.71 25.25 -9.35
CA ASP A 50 5.42 25.45 -8.08
C ASP A 50 5.29 24.20 -7.19
N VAL A 51 4.15 23.49 -7.31
CA VAL A 51 3.81 22.25 -6.57
C VAL A 51 3.24 21.21 -7.52
N LEU A 52 3.80 20.00 -7.49
CA LEU A 52 3.23 18.83 -8.14
C LEU A 52 2.51 17.97 -7.10
N VAL A 53 1.30 17.51 -7.39
CA VAL A 53 0.54 16.56 -6.58
C VAL A 53 0.36 15.26 -7.38
N PRO A 54 1.36 14.36 -7.30
CA PRO A 54 1.29 13.06 -7.97
C PRO A 54 0.61 12.02 -7.08
N THR A 55 0.30 10.87 -7.70
CA THR A 55 -0.18 9.67 -7.01
C THR A 55 0.84 8.53 -7.15
N VAL A 56 0.56 7.39 -6.51
CA VAL A 56 1.46 6.21 -6.53
C VAL A 56 1.64 5.59 -7.91
N THR A 57 0.81 5.97 -8.89
CA THR A 57 0.90 5.49 -10.28
C THR A 57 1.87 6.30 -11.14
N ASP A 58 2.26 7.49 -10.68
CA ASP A 58 3.15 8.39 -11.41
C ASP A 58 4.61 8.04 -11.12
N LYS A 59 5.36 7.65 -12.13
CA LYS A 59 6.78 7.31 -11.96
C LYS A 59 7.66 8.54 -12.13
N LEU A 60 8.19 9.04 -11.02
CA LEU A 60 9.09 10.20 -10.94
C LEU A 60 10.53 9.73 -10.65
N ASP A 61 11.14 9.06 -11.61
CA ASP A 61 12.53 8.58 -11.49
C ASP A 61 13.55 9.74 -11.69
N GLY A 62 14.85 9.43 -11.51
CA GLY A 62 15.92 10.41 -11.61
C GLY A 62 16.00 11.11 -12.99
N ARG A 63 15.58 10.45 -14.08
CA ARG A 63 15.57 11.04 -15.42
C ARG A 63 14.49 12.10 -15.54
N ILE A 64 13.30 11.81 -15.04
CA ILE A 64 12.17 12.77 -14.96
C ILE A 64 12.55 13.92 -14.03
N MET A 65 13.10 13.61 -12.86
CA MET A 65 13.49 14.58 -11.86
C MET A 65 14.56 15.57 -12.39
N ALA A 66 15.50 15.10 -13.21
CA ALA A 66 16.52 15.94 -13.82
C ALA A 66 15.94 17.02 -14.75
N ARG A 67 14.73 16.81 -15.29
CA ARG A 67 14.04 17.72 -16.21
C ARG A 67 13.07 18.69 -15.51
N ALA A 68 12.96 18.63 -14.18
CA ALA A 68 12.11 19.54 -13.41
C ALA A 68 12.55 21.00 -13.58
N GLY A 69 11.59 21.90 -13.60
CA GLY A 69 11.86 23.35 -13.63
C GLY A 69 12.36 23.88 -12.29
N ASP A 70 13.09 24.99 -12.31
CA ASP A 70 13.68 25.60 -11.11
C ASP A 70 12.63 26.19 -10.15
N GLN A 71 11.41 26.43 -10.62
CA GLN A 71 10.29 26.92 -9.80
C GLN A 71 9.63 25.82 -8.96
N LEU A 72 9.80 24.52 -9.31
CA LEU A 72 9.22 23.43 -8.56
C LEU A 72 9.86 23.29 -7.17
N ARG A 73 9.09 23.49 -6.12
CA ARG A 73 9.56 23.47 -4.73
C ARG A 73 9.05 22.29 -3.92
N LEU A 74 7.90 21.74 -4.32
CA LEU A 74 7.22 20.68 -3.55
C LEU A 74 6.62 19.62 -4.47
N ILE A 75 6.86 18.38 -4.11
CA ILE A 75 6.11 17.22 -4.58
C ILE A 75 5.27 16.73 -3.40
N ALA A 76 3.96 16.96 -3.45
CA ALA A 76 3.01 16.57 -2.43
C ALA A 76 2.34 15.26 -2.85
N GLN A 77 2.96 14.12 -2.53
CA GLN A 77 2.48 12.80 -2.90
C GLN A 77 1.12 12.50 -2.27
N PHE A 78 0.11 12.29 -3.09
CA PHE A 78 -1.20 11.76 -2.65
C PHE A 78 -1.10 10.24 -2.52
N GLY A 79 -0.47 9.81 -1.42
CA GLY A 79 -0.20 8.40 -1.12
C GLY A 79 0.70 8.25 0.10
N ALA A 80 0.64 7.10 0.75
CA ALA A 80 1.46 6.80 1.93
C ALA A 80 2.89 6.38 1.55
N GLY A 81 3.05 5.65 0.43
CA GLY A 81 4.36 5.26 -0.11
C GLY A 81 4.95 6.34 -1.01
N VAL A 82 6.27 6.31 -1.17
CA VAL A 82 7.02 7.18 -2.08
C VAL A 82 7.95 6.38 -2.99
N ASP A 83 7.69 5.09 -3.17
CA ASP A 83 8.54 4.17 -3.95
C ASP A 83 8.56 4.53 -5.44
N ASN A 84 7.57 5.29 -5.89
CA ASN A 84 7.44 5.83 -7.24
C ASN A 84 8.24 7.12 -7.48
N ILE A 85 8.86 7.69 -6.44
CA ILE A 85 9.58 8.97 -6.48
C ILE A 85 11.05 8.75 -6.13
N ASP A 86 11.96 9.19 -6.98
CA ASP A 86 13.38 9.29 -6.64
C ASP A 86 13.60 10.49 -5.68
N VAL A 87 13.39 10.22 -4.39
CA VAL A 87 13.51 11.22 -3.32
C VAL A 87 14.93 11.79 -3.24
N GLN A 88 15.96 10.98 -3.54
CA GLN A 88 17.34 11.45 -3.48
C GLN A 88 17.60 12.50 -4.57
N SER A 89 17.14 12.24 -5.79
CA SER A 89 17.22 13.22 -6.89
C SER A 89 16.41 14.48 -6.61
N ALA A 90 15.22 14.35 -5.98
CA ALA A 90 14.43 15.51 -5.57
C ALA A 90 15.19 16.41 -4.56
N VAL A 91 15.76 15.79 -3.52
CA VAL A 91 16.55 16.52 -2.48
C VAL A 91 17.75 17.23 -3.10
N GLN A 92 18.48 16.58 -4.01
CA GLN A 92 19.63 17.20 -4.70
C GLN A 92 19.23 18.45 -5.50
N ARG A 93 17.99 18.53 -5.97
CA ARG A 93 17.44 19.70 -6.66
C ARG A 93 16.76 20.71 -5.73
N GLY A 94 16.79 20.49 -4.43
CA GLY A 94 16.13 21.36 -3.44
C GLY A 94 14.61 21.26 -3.45
N ILE A 95 14.05 20.15 -4.00
CA ILE A 95 12.61 19.87 -4.04
C ILE A 95 12.23 19.09 -2.78
N THR A 96 11.29 19.61 -2.00
CA THR A 96 10.73 18.90 -0.85
C THR A 96 9.74 17.82 -1.32
N VAL A 97 9.79 16.64 -0.73
CA VAL A 97 8.79 15.58 -0.96
C VAL A 97 8.02 15.33 0.33
N THR A 98 6.70 15.39 0.26
CA THR A 98 5.79 15.03 1.36
C THR A 98 4.87 13.89 0.94
N ASN A 99 4.34 13.16 1.91
CA ASN A 99 3.40 12.04 1.69
C ASN A 99 2.33 12.04 2.78
N THR A 100 1.37 11.11 2.72
CA THR A 100 0.24 10.98 3.66
C THR A 100 0.35 9.70 4.49
N PRO A 101 1.33 9.58 5.42
CA PRO A 101 1.52 8.37 6.20
C PRO A 101 0.41 8.18 7.24
N GLY A 102 0.00 6.92 7.45
CA GLY A 102 -0.93 6.54 8.51
C GLY A 102 -2.41 6.60 8.16
N VAL A 103 -2.81 7.41 7.19
CA VAL A 103 -4.24 7.62 6.84
C VAL A 103 -4.91 6.39 6.21
N LEU A 104 -4.14 5.46 5.65
CA LEU A 104 -4.63 4.25 4.97
C LEU A 104 -4.41 2.96 5.79
N THR A 105 -3.88 3.08 7.01
CA THR A 105 -3.42 1.90 7.78
C THR A 105 -4.55 0.94 8.07
N ASP A 106 -5.67 1.44 8.59
CA ASP A 106 -6.79 0.61 9.00
C ASP A 106 -7.55 0.05 7.80
N ASP A 107 -7.83 0.89 6.79
CA ASP A 107 -8.51 0.44 5.56
C ASP A 107 -7.72 -0.65 4.83
N THR A 108 -6.39 -0.49 4.72
CA THR A 108 -5.53 -1.51 4.11
C THR A 108 -5.52 -2.80 4.93
N ALA A 109 -5.49 -2.70 6.26
CA ALA A 109 -5.54 -3.86 7.13
C ALA A 109 -6.90 -4.57 7.06
N ASP A 110 -7.99 -3.85 6.90
CA ASP A 110 -9.34 -4.41 6.72
C ASP A 110 -9.43 -5.22 5.42
N VAL A 111 -8.91 -4.69 4.31
CA VAL A 111 -8.84 -5.42 3.04
C VAL A 111 -7.93 -6.65 3.15
N ALA A 112 -6.78 -6.54 3.81
CA ALA A 112 -5.90 -7.69 4.05
C ALA A 112 -6.62 -8.79 4.84
N MET A 113 -7.38 -8.43 5.89
CA MET A 113 -8.19 -9.39 6.66
C MET A 113 -9.33 -9.97 5.83
N ALA A 114 -10.00 -9.17 5.00
CA ALA A 114 -11.03 -9.68 4.10
C ALA A 114 -10.48 -10.78 3.18
N LEU A 115 -9.27 -10.59 2.62
CA LEU A 115 -8.59 -11.60 1.80
C LEU A 115 -8.20 -12.85 2.62
N ILE A 116 -7.63 -12.66 3.83
CA ILE A 116 -7.24 -13.75 4.74
C ILE A 116 -8.46 -14.61 5.12
N LEU A 117 -9.62 -13.99 5.28
CA LEU A 117 -10.87 -14.70 5.57
C LEU A 117 -11.47 -15.37 4.32
N SER A 118 -11.43 -14.67 3.18
CA SER A 118 -12.12 -15.09 1.95
C SER A 118 -11.51 -16.34 1.32
N VAL A 119 -10.18 -16.44 1.29
CA VAL A 119 -9.49 -17.55 0.62
C VAL A 119 -9.78 -18.90 1.27
N PRO A 120 -9.51 -19.13 2.57
CA PRO A 120 -9.75 -20.42 3.19
C PRO A 120 -11.24 -20.74 3.38
N ARG A 121 -12.11 -19.71 3.36
CA ARG A 121 -13.57 -19.90 3.45
C ARG A 121 -14.25 -20.00 2.08
N ARG A 122 -13.48 -19.89 0.99
CA ARG A 122 -13.95 -20.01 -0.41
C ARG A 122 -15.09 -19.03 -0.73
N LEU A 123 -15.02 -17.80 -0.19
CA LEU A 123 -16.11 -16.82 -0.31
C LEU A 123 -16.35 -16.38 -1.76
N PHE A 124 -15.30 -16.26 -2.58
CA PHE A 124 -15.43 -15.86 -3.98
C PHE A 124 -16.14 -16.93 -4.82
N GLU A 125 -15.81 -18.21 -4.58
CA GLU A 125 -16.49 -19.34 -5.24
C GLU A 125 -17.95 -19.39 -4.79
N GLY A 126 -18.22 -19.23 -3.50
CA GLY A 126 -19.59 -19.19 -2.97
C GLY A 126 -20.41 -18.05 -3.58
N ALA A 127 -19.84 -16.85 -3.68
CA ALA A 127 -20.49 -15.71 -4.32
C ALA A 127 -20.79 -16.00 -5.81
N GLN A 128 -19.86 -16.60 -6.53
CA GLN A 128 -20.08 -16.97 -7.94
C GLN A 128 -21.22 -17.98 -8.08
N ILE A 129 -21.26 -19.02 -7.25
CA ILE A 129 -22.33 -20.02 -7.25
C ILE A 129 -23.69 -19.39 -6.98
N MET A 130 -23.77 -18.50 -5.99
CA MET A 130 -25.00 -17.76 -5.68
C MET A 130 -25.46 -16.88 -6.86
N ASN A 131 -24.54 -16.16 -7.48
CA ASN A 131 -24.85 -15.27 -8.61
C ASN A 131 -25.30 -16.02 -9.86
N THR A 132 -24.86 -17.25 -10.06
CA THR A 132 -25.24 -18.10 -11.21
C THR A 132 -26.45 -19.00 -10.92
N GLY A 133 -27.05 -18.93 -9.74
CA GLY A 133 -28.16 -19.79 -9.34
C GLY A 133 -27.77 -21.25 -9.12
N GLY A 134 -26.48 -21.55 -8.95
CA GLY A 134 -25.96 -22.92 -8.79
C GLY A 134 -26.07 -23.49 -7.37
N PHE A 135 -26.79 -22.82 -6.47
CA PHE A 135 -26.99 -23.30 -5.11
C PHE A 135 -28.23 -24.19 -5.01
N ASP A 136 -28.03 -25.51 -4.91
CA ASP A 136 -29.10 -26.51 -4.80
C ASP A 136 -29.42 -26.95 -3.35
N GLY A 137 -28.89 -26.25 -2.38
CA GLY A 137 -29.04 -26.56 -0.97
C GLY A 137 -27.76 -27.01 -0.28
N TRP A 138 -27.84 -27.17 1.06
CA TRP A 138 -26.70 -27.53 1.88
C TRP A 138 -26.44 -29.05 1.88
N THR A 139 -25.16 -29.44 1.78
CA THR A 139 -24.69 -30.79 2.07
C THR A 139 -23.45 -30.79 2.96
N PRO A 140 -23.20 -31.86 3.74
CA PRO A 140 -22.08 -31.88 4.71
C PRO A 140 -20.68 -31.75 4.09
N THR A 141 -20.51 -32.12 2.84
CA THR A 141 -19.21 -32.18 2.15
C THR A 141 -19.05 -31.11 1.08
N TRP A 142 -20.13 -30.34 0.81
CA TRP A 142 -20.12 -29.32 -0.22
C TRP A 142 -19.47 -28.02 0.26
N MET A 143 -18.64 -27.39 -0.54
CA MET A 143 -17.99 -26.11 -0.27
C MET A 143 -17.23 -26.07 1.06
N MET A 144 -16.65 -27.20 1.51
CA MET A 144 -15.84 -27.22 2.73
C MET A 144 -14.65 -26.27 2.63
N GLY A 145 -14.57 -25.34 3.54
CA GLY A 145 -13.43 -24.44 3.71
C GLY A 145 -12.49 -24.92 4.82
N ARG A 146 -11.45 -24.14 5.08
CA ARG A 146 -10.49 -24.39 6.16
C ARG A 146 -10.77 -23.46 7.34
N ARG A 147 -10.61 -23.99 8.55
CA ARG A 147 -10.71 -23.23 9.79
C ARG A 147 -9.49 -22.32 9.95
N LEU A 148 -9.70 -21.08 10.42
CA LEU A 148 -8.65 -20.11 10.68
C LEU A 148 -8.13 -20.17 12.13
N ALA A 149 -9.03 -20.32 13.10
CA ALA A 149 -8.63 -20.35 14.51
C ALA A 149 -7.58 -21.43 14.78
N GLY A 150 -6.50 -21.04 15.46
CA GLY A 150 -5.33 -21.87 15.74
C GLY A 150 -4.31 -21.95 14.61
N LYS A 151 -4.56 -21.34 13.44
CA LYS A 151 -3.63 -21.29 12.33
C LYS A 151 -2.56 -20.22 12.53
N ARG A 152 -1.38 -20.43 11.92
CA ARG A 152 -0.23 -19.52 12.02
C ARG A 152 -0.25 -18.53 10.85
N LEU A 153 -0.29 -17.23 11.20
CA LEU A 153 -0.16 -16.13 10.24
C LEU A 153 1.25 -15.57 10.31
N GLY A 154 1.99 -15.68 9.22
CA GLY A 154 3.29 -15.05 9.01
C GLY A 154 3.13 -13.67 8.39
N ILE A 155 3.59 -12.63 9.07
CA ILE A 155 3.55 -11.24 8.59
C ILE A 155 4.95 -10.83 8.17
N ILE A 156 5.15 -10.58 6.87
CA ILE A 156 6.39 -10.03 6.35
C ILE A 156 6.26 -8.51 6.33
N GLY A 157 6.92 -7.85 7.29
CA GLY A 157 6.80 -6.40 7.47
C GLY A 157 5.81 -6.01 8.58
N MET A 158 6.26 -6.05 9.85
CA MET A 158 5.50 -5.63 11.04
C MET A 158 5.55 -4.10 11.25
N GLY A 159 5.28 -3.34 10.16
CA GLY A 159 5.09 -1.89 10.17
C GLY A 159 3.68 -1.50 10.65
N ARG A 160 3.22 -0.28 10.34
CA ARG A 160 1.87 0.18 10.74
C ARG A 160 0.77 -0.77 10.28
N ILE A 161 0.78 -1.14 8.99
CA ILE A 161 -0.22 -2.05 8.40
C ILE A 161 -0.08 -3.45 8.99
N GLY A 162 1.13 -4.02 9.05
CA GLY A 162 1.36 -5.35 9.62
C GLY A 162 0.86 -5.48 11.06
N GLN A 163 1.09 -4.46 11.90
CA GLN A 163 0.56 -4.42 13.27
C GLN A 163 -0.97 -4.31 13.31
N ALA A 164 -1.57 -3.55 12.39
CA ALA A 164 -3.02 -3.43 12.29
C ALA A 164 -3.68 -4.74 11.84
N VAL A 165 -3.05 -5.46 10.89
CA VAL A 165 -3.45 -6.83 10.48
C VAL A 165 -3.31 -7.80 11.66
N ALA A 166 -2.17 -7.77 12.38
CA ALA A 166 -1.93 -8.64 13.53
C ALA A 166 -3.00 -8.50 14.61
N ARG A 167 -3.37 -7.24 14.98
CA ARG A 167 -4.44 -6.99 15.97
C ARG A 167 -5.76 -7.61 15.56
N ARG A 168 -6.15 -7.48 14.29
CA ARG A 168 -7.39 -8.06 13.76
C ARG A 168 -7.32 -9.58 13.71
N ALA A 169 -6.22 -10.11 13.22
CA ALA A 169 -6.01 -11.55 13.07
C ALA A 169 -6.05 -12.30 14.42
N LYS A 170 -5.52 -11.70 15.49
CA LYS A 170 -5.66 -12.21 16.87
C LYS A 170 -7.11 -12.44 17.26
N ALA A 171 -8.01 -11.50 16.95
CA ALA A 171 -9.43 -11.62 17.27
C ALA A 171 -10.10 -12.82 16.56
N PHE A 172 -9.55 -13.29 15.44
CA PHE A 172 -9.97 -14.50 14.75
C PHE A 172 -9.24 -15.77 15.23
N GLY A 173 -8.43 -15.67 16.28
CA GLY A 173 -7.71 -16.80 16.88
C GLY A 173 -6.50 -17.27 16.08
N LEU A 174 -5.95 -16.43 15.20
CA LEU A 174 -4.69 -16.70 14.50
C LEU A 174 -3.49 -16.48 15.42
N GLN A 175 -2.48 -17.34 15.33
CA GLN A 175 -1.19 -17.17 16.00
C GLN A 175 -0.32 -16.25 15.13
N ILE A 176 0.23 -15.20 15.75
CA ILE A 176 0.95 -14.17 15.01
C ILE A 176 2.45 -14.46 15.01
N HIS A 177 3.00 -14.61 13.84
CA HIS A 177 4.43 -14.70 13.59
C HIS A 177 4.85 -13.61 12.64
N TYR A 178 6.09 -13.12 12.72
CA TYR A 178 6.52 -12.08 11.80
C TYR A 178 8.00 -12.14 11.51
N HIS A 179 8.36 -11.57 10.35
CA HIS A 179 9.74 -11.33 9.94
C HIS A 179 9.91 -9.85 9.55
N ASN A 180 10.96 -9.25 10.09
CA ASN A 180 11.46 -7.92 9.77
C ASN A 180 12.98 -7.95 9.69
N ARG A 181 13.60 -6.92 9.13
CA ARG A 181 15.06 -6.70 9.18
C ARG A 181 15.58 -6.55 10.63
N LYS A 182 14.75 -6.07 11.53
CA LYS A 182 14.99 -5.98 12.99
C LYS A 182 13.67 -6.27 13.69
N PRO A 183 13.68 -6.91 14.87
CA PRO A 183 12.47 -7.11 15.65
C PRO A 183 11.81 -5.77 16.00
N VAL A 184 10.51 -5.77 16.19
CA VAL A 184 9.80 -4.64 16.79
C VAL A 184 10.10 -4.57 18.29
N SER A 185 9.65 -3.52 18.97
CA SER A 185 9.89 -3.41 20.42
C SER A 185 9.20 -4.55 21.19
N PRO A 186 9.77 -5.03 22.32
CA PRO A 186 9.17 -6.07 23.14
C PRO A 186 7.72 -5.76 23.55
N ARG A 187 7.41 -4.48 23.78
CA ARG A 187 6.04 -4.04 24.11
C ARG A 187 5.05 -4.33 22.97
N ILE A 188 5.50 -4.19 21.71
CA ILE A 188 4.64 -4.50 20.55
C ILE A 188 4.48 -6.00 20.39
N GLU A 189 5.54 -6.79 20.59
CA GLU A 189 5.47 -8.25 20.57
C GLU A 189 4.52 -8.78 21.62
N GLU A 190 4.62 -8.28 22.85
CA GLU A 190 3.72 -8.65 23.96
C GLU A 190 2.26 -8.28 23.66
N LEU A 191 1.99 -7.04 23.22
CA LEU A 191 0.65 -6.57 22.87
C LEU A 191 -0.01 -7.42 21.78
N LEU A 192 0.78 -7.80 20.78
CA LEU A 192 0.31 -8.57 19.63
C LEU A 192 0.43 -10.09 19.84
N GLU A 193 1.07 -10.54 20.91
CA GLU A 193 1.46 -11.94 21.16
C GLU A 193 2.23 -12.50 19.93
N ALA A 194 3.11 -11.69 19.38
CA ALA A 194 3.78 -11.96 18.10
C ALA A 194 5.16 -12.58 18.31
N THR A 195 5.46 -13.62 17.55
CA THR A 195 6.76 -14.30 17.57
C THR A 195 7.62 -13.81 16.40
N TYR A 196 8.80 -13.27 16.73
CA TYR A 196 9.79 -12.85 15.73
C TYR A 196 10.52 -14.06 15.13
N TRP A 197 10.81 -13.97 13.83
CA TRP A 197 11.65 -14.91 13.09
C TRP A 197 12.80 -14.15 12.42
N ASP A 198 14.02 -14.49 12.76
CA ASP A 198 15.22 -13.93 12.11
C ASP A 198 15.35 -14.42 10.66
N SER A 199 15.01 -15.67 10.41
CA SER A 199 14.99 -16.26 9.07
C SER A 199 13.60 -16.29 8.45
N LEU A 200 13.43 -15.58 7.34
CA LEU A 200 12.20 -15.61 6.56
C LEU A 200 11.87 -17.02 6.07
N ASP A 201 12.86 -17.75 5.56
CA ASP A 201 12.66 -19.10 5.01
C ASP A 201 12.19 -20.09 6.10
N GLN A 202 12.77 -20.00 7.31
CA GLN A 202 12.32 -20.82 8.45
C GLN A 202 10.91 -20.47 8.91
N MET A 203 10.52 -19.19 8.84
CA MET A 203 9.16 -18.75 9.12
C MET A 203 8.20 -19.35 8.08
N LEU A 204 8.47 -19.15 6.80
CA LEU A 204 7.60 -19.60 5.70
C LEU A 204 7.31 -21.09 5.76
N ALA A 205 8.30 -21.92 6.04
CA ALA A 205 8.16 -23.38 6.17
C ALA A 205 7.20 -23.82 7.29
N ARG A 206 6.73 -22.91 8.13
CA ARG A 206 5.87 -23.20 9.28
C ARG A 206 4.55 -22.45 9.28
N MET A 207 4.35 -21.53 8.36
CA MET A 207 3.13 -20.73 8.32
C MET A 207 2.03 -21.41 7.53
N ASP A 208 0.78 -21.21 7.96
CA ASP A 208 -0.41 -21.63 7.22
C ASP A 208 -0.89 -20.54 6.27
N ILE A 209 -0.62 -19.27 6.61
CA ILE A 209 -1.02 -18.09 5.86
C ILE A 209 0.13 -17.08 5.92
N VAL A 210 0.35 -16.36 4.84
CA VAL A 210 1.37 -15.29 4.78
C VAL A 210 0.73 -13.99 4.28
N SER A 211 1.02 -12.89 4.99
CA SER A 211 0.64 -11.53 4.59
C SER A 211 1.90 -10.68 4.39
N VAL A 212 2.05 -10.13 3.18
CA VAL A 212 3.22 -9.29 2.81
C VAL A 212 2.85 -7.83 2.94
N ASN A 213 3.49 -7.12 3.88
CA ASN A 213 3.22 -5.72 4.20
C ASN A 213 4.51 -4.86 4.20
N CYS A 214 5.58 -5.35 3.59
CA CYS A 214 6.82 -4.61 3.44
C CYS A 214 6.80 -3.72 2.19
N PRO A 215 7.54 -2.59 2.16
CA PRO A 215 7.69 -1.76 0.97
C PRO A 215 8.31 -2.53 -0.19
N HIS A 216 7.95 -2.15 -1.43
CA HIS A 216 8.60 -2.65 -2.63
C HIS A 216 9.91 -1.86 -2.85
N THR A 217 11.03 -2.53 -2.67
CA THR A 217 12.38 -1.96 -2.82
C THR A 217 13.27 -2.95 -3.55
N PRO A 218 14.46 -2.57 -4.02
CA PRO A 218 15.41 -3.54 -4.58
C PRO A 218 15.70 -4.72 -3.66
N ALA A 219 15.72 -4.52 -2.34
CA ALA A 219 15.94 -5.58 -1.35
C ALA A 219 14.74 -6.51 -1.14
N THR A 220 13.52 -6.06 -1.47
CA THR A 220 12.28 -6.85 -1.36
C THR A 220 11.72 -7.28 -2.71
N PHE A 221 12.39 -6.90 -3.81
CA PHE A 221 12.02 -7.36 -5.14
C PHE A 221 12.13 -8.90 -5.23
N HIS A 222 11.08 -9.53 -5.73
CA HIS A 222 10.95 -11.00 -5.76
C HIS A 222 11.20 -11.69 -4.41
N LEU A 223 10.82 -11.00 -3.31
CA LEU A 223 10.95 -11.56 -1.96
C LEU A 223 10.20 -12.89 -1.83
N MET A 224 8.99 -12.96 -2.38
CA MET A 224 8.22 -14.20 -2.54
C MET A 224 8.43 -14.74 -3.96
N ASN A 225 9.43 -15.60 -4.11
CA ASN A 225 9.76 -16.31 -5.34
C ASN A 225 9.29 -17.77 -5.29
N ALA A 226 9.41 -18.50 -6.42
CA ALA A 226 8.97 -19.89 -6.53
C ALA A 226 9.55 -20.77 -5.41
N ARG A 227 10.87 -20.68 -5.15
CA ARG A 227 11.54 -21.45 -4.08
C ARG A 227 10.91 -21.21 -2.70
N ARG A 228 10.53 -19.96 -2.38
CA ARG A 228 9.92 -19.64 -1.08
C ARG A 228 8.46 -20.06 -1.00
N ILE A 229 7.75 -20.05 -2.11
CA ILE A 229 6.37 -20.57 -2.19
C ILE A 229 6.39 -22.10 -1.98
N GLU A 230 7.38 -22.79 -2.50
CA GLU A 230 7.54 -24.22 -2.31
C GLU A 230 7.89 -24.64 -0.86
N LEU A 231 8.37 -23.69 -0.03
CA LEU A 231 8.61 -23.93 1.39
C LEU A 231 7.33 -23.96 2.24
N MET A 232 6.22 -23.44 1.71
CA MET A 232 4.95 -23.26 2.44
C MET A 232 4.05 -24.55 2.35
#